data_d6c2703fb98aec813f309628096a7e9c
#
_entry.id   d6c2703fb98aec813f309628096a7e9c
#
_cell.length_a   1.000
_cell.length_b   1.000
_cell.length_c   1.000
_cell.angle_alpha   90.00
_cell.angle_beta   90.00
_cell.angle_gamma   90.00
#
_symmetry.space_group_name_H-M   'P 1'
#
loop_
_entity.id
_entity.type
_entity.pdbx_description
1 polymer ?
#
loop_
_entity_poly.entity_id
_entity_poly.type
_entity_poly.pdbx_seq_one_letter_code
_entity_poly.pdbx_strand_id
1 'polypeptide(L)'
;MDTPQTVSRRRLQVVADDDPGAIARVVERFQNLNIIPRRLTAEFSSNHVLHIEVEVCGITDDQLTLIAGKICQAACVINAYWHRLD
;
A
#
# COMPACT_ATOMS: atom_id res chain seq x y z
N MET A 1 20.54 9.12 21.39
CA MET A 1 19.91 8.79 21.21
C MET A 1 19.00 8.67 20.96
N ASP A 2 18.78 8.52 20.55
CA ASP A 2 17.80 8.42 20.38
C ASP A 2 17.16 7.49 20.44
N THR A 3 16.76 7.60 20.99
CA THR A 3 15.73 6.72 21.25
C THR A 3 15.03 6.31 20.10
N PRO A 4 15.06 5.14 19.87
CA PRO A 4 14.29 4.62 18.81
C PRO A 4 12.89 4.91 19.08
N GLN A 5 12.32 5.61 18.28
CA GLN A 5 10.96 5.79 18.34
C GLN A 5 10.29 4.57 17.97
N THR A 6 9.30 4.30 18.66
CA THR A 6 8.39 3.29 18.28
C THR A 6 7.61 3.84 17.14
N VAL A 7 8.19 3.83 15.99
CA VAL A 7 7.47 4.29 14.82
C VAL A 7 6.58 3.16 14.39
N SER A 8 5.31 3.40 14.45
CA SER A 8 4.31 2.43 14.06
C SER A 8 4.47 2.06 12.60
N ARG A 9 4.56 0.78 12.33
CA ARG A 9 4.67 0.27 10.96
C ARG A 9 3.33 -0.31 10.53
N ARG A 10 2.98 -0.06 9.29
CA ARG A 10 1.75 -0.57 8.73
C ARG A 10 2.01 -1.15 7.36
N ARG A 11 1.22 -2.11 6.99
CA ARG A 11 1.32 -2.75 5.68
C ARG A 11 -0.01 -2.63 4.98
N LEU A 12 0.03 -2.07 3.77
CA LEU A 12 -1.11 -2.04 2.88
C LEU A 12 -0.99 -3.21 1.93
N GLN A 13 -2.07 -3.96 1.76
CA GLN A 13 -2.11 -5.06 0.81
C GLN A 13 -3.16 -4.75 -0.24
N VAL A 14 -2.75 -4.87 -1.49
CA VAL A 14 -3.61 -4.60 -2.63
C VAL A 14 -3.69 -5.85 -3.49
N VAL A 15 -4.91 -6.22 -3.83
CA VAL A 15 -5.17 -7.32 -4.77
C VAL A 15 -5.74 -6.67 -6.02
N ALA A 16 -5.10 -6.92 -7.15
CA ALA A 16 -5.48 -6.27 -8.39
C ALA A 16 -5.45 -7.25 -9.56
N ASP A 17 -6.10 -6.89 -10.63
CA ASP A 17 -5.99 -7.62 -11.88
C ASP A 17 -4.56 -7.46 -12.42
N ASP A 18 -4.19 -8.28 -13.38
CA ASP A 18 -2.86 -8.26 -13.99
C ASP A 18 -2.72 -7.08 -14.96
N ASP A 19 -3.07 -5.91 -14.50
CA ASP A 19 -2.99 -4.68 -15.27
C ASP A 19 -1.64 -4.02 -15.00
N PRO A 20 -0.87 -3.72 -16.05
CA PRO A 20 0.45 -3.08 -15.83
C PRO A 20 0.36 -1.75 -15.11
N GLY A 21 -0.79 -1.09 -15.14
CA GLY A 21 -0.97 0.17 -14.44
C GLY A 21 -1.25 0.04 -12.97
N ALA A 22 -1.48 -1.18 -12.45
CA ALA A 22 -1.87 -1.35 -11.05
C ALA A 22 -0.79 -0.86 -10.08
N ILE A 23 0.46 -1.21 -10.35
CA ILE A 23 1.57 -0.80 -9.48
C ILE A 23 1.70 0.72 -9.48
N ALA A 24 1.61 1.33 -10.65
CA ALA A 24 1.72 2.78 -10.77
C ALA A 24 0.61 3.48 -9.99
N ARG A 25 -0.60 2.94 -10.01
CA ARG A 25 -1.72 3.51 -9.27
C ARG A 25 -1.47 3.51 -7.77
N VAL A 26 -0.91 2.42 -7.27
CA VAL A 26 -0.60 2.31 -5.84
C VAL A 26 0.50 3.31 -5.46
N VAL A 27 1.58 3.32 -6.22
CA VAL A 27 2.72 4.21 -5.94
C VAL A 27 2.29 5.66 -5.98
N GLU A 28 1.44 6.00 -6.93
CA GLU A 28 0.97 7.36 -7.12
C GLU A 28 0.26 7.91 -5.90
N ARG A 29 -0.49 7.08 -5.20
CA ARG A 29 -1.21 7.54 -4.01
C ARG A 29 -0.26 7.97 -2.90
N PHE A 30 0.83 7.24 -2.74
CA PHE A 30 1.83 7.61 -1.75
C PHE A 30 2.63 8.83 -2.21
N GLN A 31 2.96 8.89 -3.49
CA GLN A 31 3.65 10.03 -4.06
C GLN A 31 2.86 11.32 -3.87
N ASN A 32 1.55 11.28 -4.09
CA ASN A 32 0.69 12.44 -3.97
C ASN A 32 0.67 13.01 -2.56
N LEU A 33 0.91 12.18 -1.55
CA LEU A 33 0.97 12.59 -0.17
C LEU A 33 2.39 12.78 0.34
N ASN A 34 3.35 12.69 -0.57
CA ASN A 34 4.77 12.84 -0.25
C ASN A 34 5.23 11.81 0.79
N ILE A 35 4.73 10.59 0.65
CA ILE A 35 5.08 9.49 1.54
C ILE A 35 5.98 8.53 0.79
N ILE A 36 7.10 8.17 1.41
CA ILE A 36 8.03 7.21 0.83
C ILE A 36 7.78 5.86 1.47
N PRO A 37 7.34 4.85 0.69
CA PRO A 37 7.20 3.51 1.23
C PRO A 37 8.56 2.96 1.69
N ARG A 38 8.55 2.26 2.81
CA ARG A 38 9.76 1.59 3.28
C ARG A 38 10.07 0.37 2.45
N ARG A 39 9.05 -0.26 1.93
CA ARG A 39 9.21 -1.46 1.15
C ARG A 39 7.97 -1.61 0.27
N LEU A 40 8.21 -2.05 -0.95
CA LEU A 40 7.11 -2.36 -1.86
C LEU A 40 7.45 -3.64 -2.60
N THR A 41 6.52 -4.58 -2.59
CA THR A 41 6.67 -5.82 -3.34
C THR A 41 5.43 -6.02 -4.20
N ALA A 42 5.63 -6.69 -5.33
CA ALA A 42 4.53 -7.00 -6.23
C ALA A 42 4.78 -8.40 -6.79
N GLU A 43 3.78 -9.25 -6.69
CA GLU A 43 3.89 -10.64 -7.15
C GLU A 43 2.64 -11.05 -7.89
N PHE A 44 2.82 -11.78 -8.97
CA PHE A 44 1.71 -12.41 -9.64
C PHE A 44 1.41 -13.77 -9.02
N SER A 45 0.13 -14.06 -8.86
CA SER A 45 -0.29 -15.42 -8.54
C SER A 45 -0.62 -16.16 -9.84
N SER A 46 -0.82 -17.46 -9.74
CA SER A 46 -1.14 -18.29 -10.89
C SER A 46 -2.53 -17.98 -11.46
N ASN A 47 -3.34 -17.18 -10.79
CA ASN A 47 -4.70 -16.85 -11.23
C ASN A 47 -4.78 -15.49 -11.92
N HIS A 48 -3.66 -14.98 -12.41
CA HIS A 48 -3.60 -13.67 -13.05
C HIS A 48 -4.00 -12.55 -12.10
N VAL A 49 -3.71 -12.74 -10.82
CA VAL A 49 -3.96 -11.73 -9.80
C VAL A 49 -2.62 -11.18 -9.32
N LEU A 50 -2.56 -9.87 -9.22
CA LEU A 50 -1.36 -9.19 -8.76
C LEU A 50 -1.54 -8.83 -7.28
N HIS A 51 -0.58 -9.24 -6.46
CA HIS A 51 -0.56 -8.90 -5.04
C HIS A 51 0.53 -7.87 -4.80
N ILE A 52 0.14 -6.72 -4.27
CA ILE A 52 1.07 -5.64 -3.98
C ILE A 52 1.07 -5.39 -2.48
N GLU A 53 2.25 -5.34 -1.87
CA GLU A 53 2.38 -5.00 -0.45
C GLU A 53 3.22 -3.75 -0.33
N VAL A 54 2.75 -2.81 0.50
CA VAL A 54 3.47 -1.57 0.75
C VAL A 54 3.62 -1.40 2.26
N GLU A 55 4.86 -1.36 2.73
CA GLU A 55 5.14 -1.06 4.14
C GLU A 55 5.45 0.40 4.29
N VAL A 56 4.81 1.03 5.28
CA VAL A 56 5.02 2.44 5.56
C VAL A 56 5.16 2.66 7.05
N CYS A 57 5.84 3.75 7.40
CA CYS A 57 5.99 4.19 8.78
C CYS A 57 5.56 5.64 8.90
N GLY A 58 5.18 6.02 10.11
CA GLY A 58 4.90 7.43 10.37
C GLY A 58 3.63 7.96 9.75
N ILE A 59 2.71 7.09 9.42
CA ILE A 59 1.43 7.47 8.82
C ILE A 59 0.33 7.08 9.79
N THR A 60 -0.74 7.86 9.84
CA THR A 60 -1.85 7.55 10.74
C THR A 60 -2.77 6.51 10.14
N ASP A 61 -3.58 5.88 10.99
CA ASP A 61 -4.60 4.94 10.55
C ASP A 61 -5.55 5.61 9.56
N ASP A 62 -5.95 6.84 9.87
CA ASP A 62 -6.90 7.56 9.01
C ASP A 62 -6.33 7.84 7.63
N GLN A 63 -5.05 8.23 7.58
CA GLN A 63 -4.39 8.46 6.31
C GLN A 63 -4.33 7.20 5.47
N LEU A 64 -3.98 6.08 6.10
CA LEU A 64 -3.86 4.82 5.35
C LEU A 64 -5.22 4.29 4.93
N THR A 65 -6.24 4.49 5.75
CA THR A 65 -7.61 4.13 5.38
C THR A 65 -8.04 4.93 4.15
N LEU A 66 -7.72 6.22 4.12
CA LEU A 66 -8.04 7.06 2.98
C LEU A 66 -7.31 6.63 1.73
N ILE A 67 -6.03 6.29 1.87
CA ILE A 67 -5.23 5.80 0.75
C ILE A 67 -5.82 4.51 0.19
N ALA A 68 -6.15 3.56 1.07
CA ALA A 68 -6.74 2.31 0.64
C ALA A 68 -8.05 2.53 -0.10
N GLY A 69 -8.88 3.44 0.41
CA GLY A 69 -10.14 3.77 -0.24
C GLY A 69 -9.95 4.35 -1.64
N LYS A 70 -8.96 5.21 -1.78
CA LYS A 70 -8.69 5.80 -3.09
C LYS A 70 -8.12 4.77 -4.07
N ILE A 71 -7.28 3.89 -3.59
CA ILE A 71 -6.75 2.81 -4.44
C ILE A 71 -7.88 1.93 -4.92
N CYS A 72 -8.84 1.63 -4.05
CA CYS A 72 -9.98 0.80 -4.43
C CYS A 72 -10.87 1.42 -5.51
N GLN A 73 -10.73 2.71 -5.78
CA GLN A 73 -11.49 3.35 -6.84
C GLN A 73 -10.96 3.02 -8.23
N ALA A 74 -9.75 2.51 -8.33
CA ALA A 74 -9.20 2.12 -9.63
C ALA A 74 -9.87 0.85 -10.11
N ALA A 75 -10.24 0.83 -11.39
CA ALA A 75 -10.98 -0.30 -11.96
C ALA A 75 -10.22 -1.61 -11.87
N CYS A 76 -8.89 -1.56 -11.93
CA CYS A 76 -8.07 -2.76 -11.89
C CYS A 76 -7.89 -3.31 -10.47
N VAL A 77 -8.32 -2.59 -9.44
CA VAL A 77 -8.13 -3.03 -8.06
C VAL A 77 -9.33 -3.82 -7.60
N ILE A 78 -9.06 -5.02 -7.09
CA ILE A 78 -10.11 -5.89 -6.57
C ILE A 78 -10.36 -5.55 -5.11
N ASN A 79 -9.29 -5.35 -4.33
CA ASN A 79 -9.42 -5.05 -2.91
C ASN A 79 -8.14 -4.37 -2.41
N ALA A 80 -8.27 -3.56 -1.37
CA ALA A 80 -7.12 -2.97 -0.69
C ALA A 80 -7.46 -2.86 0.79
N TYR A 81 -6.55 -3.32 1.64
CA TYR A 81 -6.74 -3.28 3.09
C TYR A 81 -5.38 -3.16 3.75
N TRP A 82 -5.37 -2.74 5.01
CA TRP A 82 -4.13 -2.53 5.71
C TRP A 82 -4.21 -3.08 7.14
N HIS A 83 -3.07 -3.32 7.73
CA HIS A 83 -3.00 -3.73 9.13
C HIS A 83 -1.69 -3.25 9.74
N ARG A 84 -1.68 -3.19 11.05
CA ARG A 84 -0.46 -2.83 11.77
C ARG A 84 0.46 -4.03 11.85
N LEU A 85 1.76 -3.75 11.85
CA LEU A 85 2.78 -4.79 11.94
C LEU A 85 3.35 -4.93 13.35
N ASP A 86 3.09 -3.99 14.22
CA ASP A 86 3.61 -4.03 15.59
C ASP A 86 2.54 -4.00 16.65
#